data_3ffeefc4a46167d81ada4f661fe2f0ca
#
_entry.id   3ffeefc4a46167d81ada4f661fe2f0ca
#
_cell.length_a   1.000
_cell.length_b   1.000
_cell.length_c   1.000
_cell.angle_alpha   90.00
_cell.angle_beta   90.00
_cell.angle_gamma   90.00
#
_symmetry.space_group_name_H-M   'P 1'
#
loop_
_entity.id
_entity.type
_entity.pdbx_description
1 polymer ?
#
loop_
_entity_poly.entity_id
_entity_poly.type
_entity_poly.pdbx_seq_one_letter_code
_entity_poly.pdbx_strand_id
1 'polypeptide(L)'
;MAQRRPIDVAVTKFYGAMLVSTVGIFAVVAVWVGLTRNTNARQFPYLNTAFVLSWIISVILIAGILEYARRRPVDAQLSWGEANVWAFYVFLLLFWIYGVVPHQWLTFASNDLSWRADRELIGPTGLGFTNGEGIIQWALPFKLNYLVVGDLIVVVIYGIGLVANVALWSIWQNRGMEAPPEIETSTYGRPILREGSL
;
A
#
# COMPACT_ATOMS: atom_id res chain seq x y z
N MET A 1 -34.46 -2.71 -6.46
CA MET A 1 -33.11 -2.28 -6.04
C MET A 1 -32.12 -2.92 -6.99
N ALA A 2 -31.29 -2.15 -7.68
CA ALA A 2 -30.33 -2.71 -8.62
C ALA A 2 -29.26 -3.50 -7.82
N GLN A 3 -29.15 -4.79 -8.07
CA GLN A 3 -28.16 -5.66 -7.46
C GLN A 3 -26.77 -5.19 -7.94
N ARG A 4 -25.93 -4.68 -7.02
CA ARG A 4 -24.58 -4.22 -7.37
C ARG A 4 -23.77 -5.42 -7.85
N ARG A 5 -23.10 -5.26 -8.99
CA ARG A 5 -22.24 -6.32 -9.55
C ARG A 5 -21.13 -6.67 -8.54
N PRO A 6 -20.76 -7.95 -8.39
CA PRO A 6 -19.70 -8.38 -7.45
C PRO A 6 -18.38 -7.60 -7.62
N ILE A 7 -18.03 -7.27 -8.87
CA ILE A 7 -16.83 -6.51 -9.19
C ILE A 7 -16.90 -5.07 -8.63
N ASP A 8 -18.07 -4.43 -8.63
CA ASP A 8 -18.22 -3.06 -8.11
C ASP A 8 -17.99 -3.04 -6.60
N VAL A 9 -18.41 -4.08 -5.89
CA VAL A 9 -18.17 -4.24 -4.45
C VAL A 9 -16.69 -4.46 -4.15
N ALA A 10 -16.02 -5.34 -4.91
CA ALA A 10 -14.60 -5.61 -4.75
C ALA A 10 -13.75 -4.36 -5.04
N VAL A 11 -14.06 -3.65 -6.11
CA VAL A 11 -13.40 -2.38 -6.48
C VAL A 11 -13.60 -1.32 -5.40
N THR A 12 -14.83 -1.17 -4.88
CA THR A 12 -15.13 -0.20 -3.81
C THR A 12 -14.37 -0.52 -2.53
N LYS A 13 -14.31 -1.81 -2.13
CA LYS A 13 -13.54 -2.26 -0.96
C LYS A 13 -12.04 -2.01 -1.15
N PHE A 14 -11.52 -2.29 -2.35
CA PHE A 14 -10.13 -2.06 -2.68
C PHE A 14 -9.76 -0.58 -2.61
N TYR A 15 -10.56 0.32 -3.20
CA TYR A 15 -10.35 1.76 -3.09
C TYR A 15 -10.42 2.24 -1.65
N GLY A 16 -11.39 1.74 -0.87
CA GLY A 16 -11.51 2.07 0.55
C GLY A 16 -10.27 1.66 1.33
N ALA A 17 -9.81 0.43 1.17
CA ALA A 17 -8.60 -0.07 1.83
C ALA A 17 -7.35 0.72 1.40
N MET A 18 -7.22 1.03 0.11
CA MET A 18 -6.11 1.82 -0.41
C MET A 18 -6.10 3.25 0.14
N LEU A 19 -7.27 3.90 0.21
CA LEU A 19 -7.39 5.23 0.79
C LEU A 19 -7.01 5.22 2.27
N VAL A 20 -7.55 4.28 3.05
CA VAL A 20 -7.26 4.16 4.49
C VAL A 20 -5.78 3.87 4.73
N SER A 21 -5.16 2.96 3.96
CA SER A 21 -3.73 2.64 4.11
C SER A 21 -2.86 3.85 3.73
N THR A 22 -3.18 4.54 2.64
CA THR A 22 -2.44 5.72 2.19
C THR A 22 -2.52 6.84 3.23
N VAL A 23 -3.74 7.22 3.64
CA VAL A 23 -3.94 8.26 4.67
C VAL A 23 -3.29 7.84 6.00
N GLY A 24 -3.41 6.57 6.39
CA GLY A 24 -2.80 6.03 7.60
C GLY A 24 -1.28 6.14 7.59
N ILE A 25 -0.63 5.78 6.48
CA ILE A 25 0.83 5.92 6.33
C ILE A 25 1.25 7.38 6.42
N PHE A 26 0.60 8.27 5.68
CA PHE A 26 0.91 9.69 5.73
C PHE A 26 0.72 10.26 7.14
N ALA A 27 -0.34 9.86 7.85
CA ALA A 27 -0.58 10.27 9.23
C ALA A 27 0.53 9.77 10.17
N VAL A 28 0.91 8.50 10.09
CA VAL A 28 1.98 7.92 10.91
C VAL A 28 3.31 8.61 10.62
N VAL A 29 3.66 8.81 9.36
CA VAL A 29 4.89 9.52 8.98
C VAL A 29 4.87 10.96 9.45
N ALA A 30 3.75 11.68 9.30
CA ALA A 30 3.63 13.06 9.73
C ALA A 30 3.76 13.21 11.26
N VAL A 31 3.10 12.32 12.02
CA VAL A 31 3.23 12.27 13.50
C VAL A 31 4.67 11.96 13.88
N TRP A 32 5.29 10.95 13.27
CA TRP A 32 6.67 10.60 13.54
C TRP A 32 7.64 11.75 13.26
N VAL A 33 7.52 12.39 12.11
CA VAL A 33 8.32 13.57 11.74
C VAL A 33 8.11 14.71 12.74
N GLY A 34 6.85 14.94 13.15
CA GLY A 34 6.53 15.95 14.15
C GLY A 34 7.18 15.69 15.51
N LEU A 35 7.21 14.41 15.94
CA LEU A 35 7.82 14.00 17.22
C LEU A 35 9.35 14.01 17.19
N THR A 36 9.95 13.69 16.04
CA THR A 36 11.41 13.53 15.90
C THR A 36 12.09 14.77 15.33
N ARG A 37 11.32 15.81 15.04
CA ARG A 37 11.82 17.03 14.42
C ARG A 37 12.75 17.78 15.37
N ASN A 38 13.96 18.07 14.89
CA ASN A 38 14.84 19.04 15.54
C ASN A 38 14.25 20.44 15.35
N THR A 39 14.12 21.21 16.44
CA THR A 39 13.54 22.56 16.46
C THR A 39 14.20 23.56 15.52
N ASN A 40 15.41 23.25 15.02
CA ASN A 40 16.17 24.06 14.07
C ASN A 40 15.94 23.68 12.60
N ALA A 41 15.16 22.63 12.30
CA ALA A 41 14.90 22.21 10.94
C ALA A 41 13.71 22.97 10.33
N ARG A 42 13.94 23.45 9.13
CA ARG A 42 13.09 24.32 8.31
C ARG A 42 11.62 23.87 8.18
N GLN A 43 10.83 24.90 8.02
CA GLN A 43 9.44 25.09 7.59
C GLN A 43 8.76 23.96 6.84
N PHE A 44 7.40 23.88 7.12
CA PHE A 44 6.41 23.21 6.32
C PHE A 44 6.68 23.24 4.79
N PRO A 45 6.42 22.13 4.06
CA PRO A 45 5.62 20.99 4.43
C PRO A 45 6.46 19.83 5.02
N TYR A 46 5.89 19.12 6.01
CA TYR A 46 6.48 17.95 6.66
C TYR A 46 6.66 16.73 5.74
N LEU A 47 6.19 16.83 4.51
CA LEU A 47 6.28 15.78 3.50
C LEU A 47 6.88 16.36 2.22
N ASN A 48 7.83 15.65 1.66
CA ASN A 48 8.43 16.02 0.36
C ASN A 48 7.39 15.90 -0.75
N THR A 49 7.26 16.96 -1.56
CA THR A 49 6.28 17.01 -2.67
C THR A 49 6.48 15.86 -3.65
N ALA A 50 7.71 15.47 -3.95
CA ALA A 50 7.99 14.36 -4.87
C ALA A 50 7.52 13.03 -4.31
N PHE A 51 7.67 12.79 -3.01
CA PHE A 51 7.14 11.62 -2.33
C PHE A 51 5.60 11.57 -2.39
N VAL A 52 4.92 12.69 -2.07
CA VAL A 52 3.46 12.78 -2.17
C VAL A 52 2.97 12.53 -3.59
N LEU A 53 3.59 13.18 -4.59
CA LEU A 53 3.23 13.00 -5.99
C LEU A 53 3.45 11.56 -6.46
N SER A 54 4.50 10.88 -5.99
CA SER A 54 4.73 9.48 -6.35
C SER A 54 3.59 8.56 -5.90
N TRP A 55 3.00 8.81 -4.73
CA TRP A 55 1.81 8.11 -4.25
C TRP A 55 0.56 8.44 -5.07
N ILE A 56 0.33 9.72 -5.38
CA ILE A 56 -0.81 10.15 -6.21
C ILE A 56 -0.76 9.47 -7.57
N ILE A 57 0.41 9.43 -8.21
CA ILE A 57 0.59 8.76 -9.50
C ILE A 57 0.34 7.26 -9.37
N SER A 58 0.79 6.61 -8.29
CA SER A 58 0.48 5.18 -8.02
C SER A 58 -1.03 4.94 -7.98
N VAL A 59 -1.77 5.81 -7.28
CA VAL A 59 -3.24 5.72 -7.19
C VAL A 59 -3.88 5.86 -8.57
N ILE A 60 -3.41 6.81 -9.39
CA ILE A 60 -3.91 7.03 -10.75
C ILE A 60 -3.65 5.81 -11.64
N LEU A 61 -2.45 5.23 -11.57
CA LEU A 61 -2.08 4.04 -12.34
C LEU A 61 -2.95 2.83 -11.95
N ILE A 62 -3.17 2.61 -10.65
CA ILE A 62 -4.07 1.56 -10.16
C ILE A 62 -5.51 1.81 -10.61
N ALA A 63 -5.98 3.05 -10.51
CA ALA A 63 -7.32 3.44 -10.95
C ALA A 63 -7.54 3.14 -12.45
N GLY A 64 -6.53 3.35 -13.29
CA GLY A 64 -6.57 3.01 -14.70
C GLY A 64 -6.85 1.52 -14.95
N ILE A 65 -6.16 0.63 -14.21
CA ILE A 65 -6.39 -0.82 -14.32
C ILE A 65 -7.81 -1.20 -13.86
N LEU A 66 -8.25 -0.66 -12.73
CA LEU A 66 -9.57 -0.98 -12.17
C LEU A 66 -10.70 -0.49 -13.07
N GLU A 67 -10.55 0.72 -13.65
CA GLU A 67 -11.54 1.27 -14.56
C GLU A 67 -11.60 0.50 -15.87
N TYR A 68 -10.45 0.08 -16.41
CA TYR A 68 -10.41 -0.80 -17.56
C TYR A 68 -11.05 -2.16 -17.25
N ALA A 69 -10.72 -2.79 -16.12
CA ALA A 69 -11.30 -4.06 -15.71
C ALA A 69 -12.84 -3.98 -15.57
N ARG A 70 -13.35 -2.82 -15.12
CA ARG A 70 -14.79 -2.58 -14.96
C ARG A 70 -15.52 -2.41 -16.29
N ARG A 71 -14.88 -1.72 -17.26
CA ARG A 71 -15.51 -1.40 -18.55
C ARG A 71 -15.42 -2.52 -19.57
N ARG A 72 -14.36 -3.31 -19.53
CA ARG A 72 -14.11 -4.35 -20.53
C ARG A 72 -15.09 -5.51 -20.36
N PRO A 73 -15.82 -5.94 -21.45
CA PRO A 73 -16.65 -7.13 -21.40
C PRO A 73 -15.83 -8.38 -21.07
N VAL A 74 -16.43 -9.30 -20.33
CA VAL A 74 -15.75 -10.54 -19.89
C VAL A 74 -15.39 -11.42 -21.07
N ASP A 75 -16.30 -11.50 -22.05
CA ASP A 75 -16.17 -12.36 -23.24
C ASP A 75 -15.32 -11.74 -24.36
N ALA A 76 -14.82 -10.50 -24.18
CA ALA A 76 -14.04 -9.85 -25.19
C ALA A 76 -12.70 -10.55 -25.40
N GLN A 77 -12.43 -10.99 -26.63
CA GLN A 77 -11.14 -11.56 -26.99
C GLN A 77 -10.04 -10.49 -26.91
N LEU A 78 -8.91 -10.86 -26.32
CA LEU A 78 -7.77 -9.99 -26.19
C LEU A 78 -6.98 -10.00 -27.51
N SER A 79 -6.84 -8.85 -28.14
CA SER A 79 -5.94 -8.72 -29.30
C SER A 79 -4.48 -8.72 -28.85
N TRP A 80 -3.57 -9.14 -29.72
CA TRP A 80 -2.14 -9.15 -29.43
C TRP A 80 -1.61 -7.76 -29.09
N GLY A 81 -2.04 -6.75 -29.79
CA GLY A 81 -1.69 -5.36 -29.52
C GLY A 81 -2.16 -4.89 -28.14
N GLU A 82 -3.41 -5.19 -27.80
CA GLU A 82 -4.00 -4.87 -26.49
C GLU A 82 -3.25 -5.56 -25.35
N ALA A 83 -2.90 -6.85 -25.52
CA ALA A 83 -2.13 -7.60 -24.53
C ALA A 83 -0.76 -6.96 -24.27
N ASN A 84 -0.04 -6.56 -25.31
CA ASN A 84 1.26 -5.90 -25.17
C ASN A 84 1.15 -4.53 -24.46
N VAL A 85 0.15 -3.72 -24.81
CA VAL A 85 -0.07 -2.42 -24.15
C VAL A 85 -0.32 -2.61 -22.66
N TRP A 86 -1.17 -3.57 -22.28
CA TRP A 86 -1.47 -3.84 -20.88
C TRP A 86 -0.29 -4.47 -20.12
N ALA A 87 0.48 -5.33 -20.77
CA ALA A 87 1.72 -5.86 -20.18
C ALA A 87 2.70 -4.73 -19.86
N PHE A 88 2.90 -3.79 -20.81
CA PHE A 88 3.74 -2.62 -20.59
C PHE A 88 3.19 -1.71 -19.46
N TYR A 89 1.87 -1.51 -19.42
CA TYR A 89 1.25 -0.70 -18.38
C TYR A 89 1.43 -1.31 -16.98
N VAL A 90 1.23 -2.62 -16.85
CA VAL A 90 1.47 -3.34 -15.58
C VAL A 90 2.94 -3.27 -15.19
N PHE A 91 3.86 -3.44 -16.15
CA PHE A 91 5.29 -3.29 -15.90
C PHE A 91 5.63 -1.87 -15.40
N LEU A 92 5.06 -0.84 -16.02
CA LEU A 92 5.22 0.55 -15.59
C LEU A 92 4.70 0.75 -14.15
N LEU A 93 3.55 0.18 -13.81
CA LEU A 93 3.01 0.22 -12.45
C LEU A 93 3.94 -0.42 -11.44
N LEU A 94 4.47 -1.63 -11.75
CA LEU A 94 5.41 -2.34 -10.90
C LEU A 94 6.71 -1.54 -10.71
N PHE A 95 7.28 -1.04 -11.80
CA PHE A 95 8.47 -0.18 -11.76
C PHE A 95 8.22 1.06 -10.89
N TRP A 96 7.05 1.67 -11.02
CA TRP A 96 6.70 2.85 -10.25
C TRP A 96 6.59 2.55 -8.75
N ILE A 97 5.81 1.53 -8.38
CA ILE A 97 5.55 1.17 -6.97
C ILE A 97 6.82 0.65 -6.27
N TYR A 98 7.62 -0.17 -6.95
CA TYR A 98 8.80 -0.80 -6.34
C TYR A 98 10.11 -0.04 -6.57
N GLY A 99 10.16 0.86 -7.54
CA GLY A 99 11.34 1.67 -7.83
C GLY A 99 11.18 3.11 -7.37
N VAL A 100 10.20 3.83 -7.93
CA VAL A 100 10.08 5.28 -7.74
C VAL A 100 9.62 5.64 -6.33
N VAL A 101 8.53 5.03 -5.84
CA VAL A 101 7.96 5.38 -4.52
C VAL A 101 8.95 5.18 -3.38
N PRO A 102 9.62 4.02 -3.24
CA PRO A 102 10.60 3.80 -2.20
C PRO A 102 11.83 4.72 -2.33
N HIS A 103 12.27 4.97 -3.57
CA HIS A 103 13.37 5.90 -3.81
C HIS A 103 13.03 7.32 -3.35
N GLN A 104 11.83 7.81 -3.62
CA GLN A 104 11.40 9.13 -3.15
C GLN A 104 11.29 9.18 -1.62
N TRP A 105 10.86 8.09 -0.98
CA TRP A 105 10.88 7.99 0.47
C TRP A 105 12.30 8.07 1.03
N LEU A 106 13.24 7.26 0.51
CA LEU A 106 14.63 7.26 0.99
C LEU A 106 15.31 8.61 0.78
N THR A 107 15.03 9.25 -0.36
CA THR A 107 15.53 10.61 -0.64
C THR A 107 15.01 11.62 0.36
N PHE A 108 13.72 11.56 0.69
CA PHE A 108 13.10 12.39 1.71
C PHE A 108 13.70 12.12 3.11
N ALA A 109 13.83 10.84 3.48
CA ALA A 109 14.39 10.46 4.78
C ALA A 109 15.84 10.93 4.95
N SER A 110 16.67 10.77 3.91
CA SER A 110 18.10 11.14 3.98
C SER A 110 18.34 12.65 3.88
N ASN A 111 17.66 13.35 2.98
CA ASN A 111 17.94 14.77 2.69
C ASN A 111 17.14 15.71 3.59
N ASP A 112 15.84 15.48 3.75
CA ASP A 112 14.96 16.40 4.46
C ASP A 112 14.90 16.09 5.97
N LEU A 113 14.87 14.79 6.34
CA LEU A 113 14.80 14.36 7.73
C LEU A 113 16.19 14.14 8.36
N SER A 114 17.25 14.08 7.54
CA SER A 114 18.61 13.75 7.99
C SER A 114 18.66 12.45 8.78
N TRP A 115 17.93 11.43 8.31
CA TRP A 115 17.95 10.10 8.90
C TRP A 115 19.20 9.35 8.45
N ARG A 116 20.17 9.33 9.35
CA ARG A 116 21.52 8.84 9.10
C ARG A 116 21.86 7.70 10.05
N ALA A 117 22.89 6.94 9.72
CA ALA A 117 23.37 5.81 10.52
C ALA A 117 24.01 6.24 11.86
N ASP A 118 24.50 7.47 11.94
CA ASP A 118 25.10 8.05 13.15
C ASP A 118 24.05 8.50 14.18
N ARG A 119 22.77 8.55 13.82
CA ARG A 119 21.67 8.90 14.72
C ARG A 119 21.00 7.64 15.25
N GLU A 120 21.18 7.38 16.54
CA GLU A 120 20.53 6.25 17.22
C GLU A 120 19.09 6.61 17.61
N LEU A 121 18.15 5.71 17.34
CA LEU A 121 16.79 5.76 17.83
C LEU A 121 16.67 4.98 19.14
N ILE A 122 17.18 3.74 19.12
CA ILE A 122 17.22 2.83 20.27
C ILE A 122 18.64 2.27 20.35
N GLY A 123 19.25 2.31 21.51
CA GLY A 123 20.60 1.78 21.72
C GLY A 123 21.06 1.88 23.15
N PRO A 124 22.34 1.65 23.42
CA PRO A 124 22.91 1.75 24.77
C PRO A 124 22.76 3.12 25.43
N THR A 125 22.57 4.16 24.63
CA THR A 125 22.36 5.54 25.09
C THR A 125 20.89 5.87 25.37
N GLY A 126 19.97 4.94 25.07
CA GLY A 126 18.54 5.06 25.36
C GLY A 126 17.66 5.31 24.15
N LEU A 127 16.37 5.63 24.38
CA LEU A 127 15.40 5.97 23.33
C LEU A 127 15.55 7.46 22.99
N GLY A 128 16.20 7.76 21.85
CA GLY A 128 16.48 9.14 21.46
C GLY A 128 15.42 9.75 20.57
N PHE A 129 14.50 10.53 21.12
CA PHE A 129 13.66 11.44 20.32
C PHE A 129 14.34 12.79 20.05
N THR A 130 15.40 13.11 20.78
CA THR A 130 16.15 14.37 20.65
C THR A 130 17.65 14.14 20.80
N ASN A 131 18.42 14.46 19.78
CA ASN A 131 19.88 14.65 19.76
C ASN A 131 20.78 13.60 20.48
N GLY A 132 20.34 12.35 20.60
CA GLY A 132 21.16 11.26 21.13
C GLY A 132 21.14 11.11 22.66
N GLU A 133 20.41 11.95 23.38
CA GLU A 133 20.17 11.75 24.81
C GLU A 133 18.80 11.13 25.01
N GLY A 134 18.76 9.82 25.15
CA GLY A 134 17.51 9.08 25.33
C GLY A 134 16.95 9.25 26.74
N ILE A 135 15.63 9.42 26.82
CA ILE A 135 14.89 9.53 28.09
C ILE A 135 14.89 8.20 28.87
N ILE A 136 15.08 7.08 28.19
CA ILE A 136 15.07 5.73 28.78
C ILE A 136 16.37 5.02 28.38
N GLN A 137 17.26 4.81 29.31
CA GLN A 137 18.46 4.02 29.10
C GLN A 137 18.10 2.54 29.18
N TRP A 138 18.01 1.88 28.03
CA TRP A 138 17.82 0.45 27.94
C TRP A 138 19.10 -0.21 27.43
N ALA A 139 19.59 -1.17 28.19
CA ALA A 139 20.70 -2.02 27.78
C ALA A 139 20.21 -3.06 26.74
N LEU A 140 19.82 -2.59 25.55
CA LEU A 140 19.47 -3.49 24.47
C LEU A 140 20.73 -4.01 23.78
N PRO A 141 20.77 -5.30 23.39
CA PRO A 141 21.94 -5.89 22.73
C PRO A 141 22.10 -5.45 21.27
N PHE A 142 21.23 -4.58 20.76
CA PHE A 142 21.23 -4.09 19.38
C PHE A 142 21.03 -2.57 19.35
N LYS A 143 21.51 -1.98 18.26
CA LYS A 143 21.30 -0.57 17.94
C LYS A 143 20.28 -0.46 16.80
N LEU A 144 19.26 0.36 16.98
CA LEU A 144 18.36 0.77 15.93
C LEU A 144 18.63 2.23 15.60
N ASN A 145 19.18 2.49 14.44
CA ASN A 145 19.42 3.85 13.95
C ASN A 145 18.30 4.32 13.02
N TYR A 146 18.24 5.62 12.75
CA TYR A 146 17.22 6.21 11.88
C TYR A 146 17.30 5.71 10.43
N LEU A 147 18.48 5.32 9.94
CA LEU A 147 18.63 4.73 8.62
C LEU A 147 17.83 3.42 8.53
N VAL A 148 18.01 2.54 9.53
CA VAL A 148 17.26 1.25 9.57
C VAL A 148 15.75 1.48 9.66
N VAL A 149 15.31 2.50 10.40
CA VAL A 149 13.88 2.86 10.43
C VAL A 149 13.39 3.30 9.05
N GLY A 150 14.19 4.07 8.32
CA GLY A 150 13.90 4.43 6.93
C GLY A 150 13.73 3.20 6.03
N ASP A 151 14.63 2.23 6.14
CA ASP A 151 14.59 0.98 5.39
C ASP A 151 13.39 0.10 5.78
N LEU A 152 13.03 0.04 7.07
CA LEU A 152 11.83 -0.67 7.52
C LEU A 152 10.55 -0.08 6.93
N ILE A 153 10.48 1.25 6.80
CA ILE A 153 9.34 1.90 6.13
C ILE A 153 9.30 1.50 4.65
N VAL A 154 10.45 1.37 3.98
CA VAL A 154 10.51 0.85 2.61
C VAL A 154 9.94 -0.56 2.52
N VAL A 155 10.28 -1.44 3.48
CA VAL A 155 9.71 -2.80 3.53
C VAL A 155 8.18 -2.76 3.66
N VAL A 156 7.63 -1.84 4.46
CA VAL A 156 6.18 -1.64 4.56
C VAL A 156 5.60 -1.17 3.23
N ILE A 157 6.24 -0.22 2.54
CA ILE A 157 5.83 0.25 1.21
C ILE A 157 5.79 -0.91 0.21
N TYR A 158 6.82 -1.76 0.19
CA TYR A 158 6.84 -2.97 -0.63
C TYR A 158 5.71 -3.93 -0.29
N GLY A 159 5.44 -4.16 0.99
CA GLY A 159 4.34 -5.00 1.44
C GLY A 159 2.98 -4.51 0.93
N ILE A 160 2.73 -3.20 1.01
CA ILE A 160 1.50 -2.57 0.49
C ILE A 160 1.41 -2.75 -1.03
N GLY A 161 2.52 -2.52 -1.75
CA GLY A 161 2.58 -2.75 -3.19
C GLY A 161 2.25 -4.20 -3.56
N LEU A 162 2.80 -5.17 -2.81
CA LEU A 162 2.52 -6.58 -3.01
C LEU A 162 1.04 -6.92 -2.81
N VAL A 163 0.45 -6.47 -1.69
CA VAL A 163 -0.97 -6.69 -1.40
C VAL A 163 -1.86 -6.04 -2.48
N ALA A 164 -1.52 -4.82 -2.92
CA ALA A 164 -2.24 -4.15 -3.99
C ALA A 164 -2.18 -4.94 -5.31
N ASN A 165 -1.01 -5.47 -5.68
CA ASN A 165 -0.86 -6.28 -6.88
C ASN A 165 -1.65 -7.59 -6.82
N VAL A 166 -1.61 -8.31 -5.70
CA VAL A 166 -2.41 -9.53 -5.49
C VAL A 166 -3.90 -9.22 -5.56
N ALA A 167 -4.34 -8.11 -4.95
CA ALA A 167 -5.73 -7.69 -5.00
C ALA A 167 -6.18 -7.31 -6.43
N LEU A 168 -5.37 -6.58 -7.18
CA LEU A 168 -5.64 -6.26 -8.59
C LEU A 168 -5.75 -7.52 -9.45
N TRP A 169 -4.81 -8.46 -9.26
CA TRP A 169 -4.85 -9.75 -9.95
C TRP A 169 -6.13 -10.53 -9.60
N SER A 170 -6.48 -10.61 -8.32
CA SER A 170 -7.68 -11.29 -7.85
C SER A 170 -8.97 -10.66 -8.43
N ILE A 171 -9.07 -9.32 -8.43
CA ILE A 171 -10.20 -8.60 -9.03
C ILE A 171 -10.31 -8.93 -10.52
N TRP A 172 -9.18 -8.99 -11.22
CA TRP A 172 -9.15 -9.31 -12.64
C TRP A 172 -9.61 -10.74 -12.92
N GLN A 173 -9.10 -11.72 -12.16
CA GLN A 173 -9.40 -13.14 -12.34
C GLN A 173 -10.87 -13.46 -12.00
N ASN A 174 -11.40 -12.85 -10.96
CA ASN A 174 -12.76 -13.13 -10.47
C ASN A 174 -13.85 -12.33 -11.19
N ARG A 175 -13.49 -11.47 -12.15
CA ARG A 175 -14.49 -10.70 -12.89
C ARG A 175 -15.32 -11.63 -13.77
N GLY A 176 -16.66 -11.51 -13.69
CA GLY A 176 -17.60 -12.31 -14.45
C GLY A 176 -17.87 -13.70 -13.87
N MET A 177 -17.23 -14.09 -12.78
CA MET A 177 -17.64 -15.25 -12.02
C MET A 177 -18.94 -14.93 -11.27
N GLU A 178 -19.94 -15.76 -11.45
CA GLU A 178 -21.14 -15.71 -10.62
C GLU A 178 -20.77 -16.08 -9.19
N ALA A 179 -21.38 -15.38 -8.22
CA ALA A 179 -21.23 -15.78 -6.83
C ALA A 179 -21.67 -17.25 -6.69
N PRO A 180 -20.93 -18.08 -5.95
CA PRO A 180 -21.40 -19.45 -5.70
C PRO A 180 -22.84 -19.41 -5.22
N PRO A 181 -23.71 -20.33 -5.69
CA PRO A 181 -25.09 -20.36 -5.24
C PRO A 181 -25.11 -20.45 -3.72
N GLU A 182 -25.93 -19.60 -3.11
CA GLU A 182 -26.08 -19.57 -1.66
C GLU A 182 -26.64 -20.93 -1.23
N ILE A 183 -25.80 -21.76 -0.63
CA ILE A 183 -26.19 -23.09 -0.17
C ILE A 183 -27.10 -22.86 1.06
N GLU A 184 -28.38 -23.21 0.91
CA GLU A 184 -29.32 -23.20 2.03
C GLU A 184 -28.75 -24.08 3.16
N THR A 185 -28.53 -23.47 4.29
CA THR A 185 -28.08 -24.19 5.49
C THR A 185 -29.26 -24.53 6.39
N SER A 186 -29.27 -25.75 6.93
CA SER A 186 -30.22 -26.14 7.97
C SER A 186 -30.03 -25.29 9.22
N THR A 187 -31.02 -25.29 10.11
CA THR A 187 -30.97 -24.64 11.44
C THR A 187 -29.72 -25.02 12.27
N TYR A 188 -29.06 -26.09 11.90
CA TYR A 188 -27.82 -26.60 12.55
C TYR A 188 -26.56 -26.30 11.73
N GLY A 189 -26.62 -25.43 10.71
CA GLY A 189 -25.47 -25.03 9.89
C GLY A 189 -24.98 -26.09 8.89
N ARG A 190 -25.74 -27.15 8.63
CA ARG A 190 -25.40 -28.17 7.60
C ARG A 190 -25.95 -27.75 6.25
N PRO A 191 -25.17 -27.87 5.15
CA PRO A 191 -25.67 -27.60 3.81
C PRO A 191 -26.82 -28.55 3.46
N ILE A 192 -27.94 -27.99 2.96
CA ILE A 192 -29.08 -28.77 2.47
C ILE A 192 -28.83 -28.99 1.01
N LEU A 193 -28.48 -30.25 0.62
CA LEU A 193 -28.40 -30.66 -0.76
C LEU A 193 -29.83 -31.03 -1.23
N ARG A 194 -30.43 -30.18 -2.08
CA ARG A 194 -31.66 -30.58 -2.78
C ARG A 194 -31.29 -31.50 -3.93
N GLU A 195 -31.82 -32.73 -3.91
CA GLU A 195 -31.75 -33.63 -5.07
C GLU A 195 -32.45 -32.97 -6.26
N GLY A 196 -31.65 -32.63 -7.29
CA GLY A 196 -32.15 -32.03 -8.54
C GLY A 196 -31.44 -30.80 -9.04
N SER A 197 -30.33 -30.36 -8.41
CA SER A 197 -29.49 -29.22 -8.83
C SER A 197 -28.16 -29.66 -9.48
N LEU A 198 -28.22 -30.74 -10.30
CA LEU A 198 -27.14 -31.11 -11.22
C LEU A 198 -27.49 -30.70 -12.63
#